data_7e3c217f7aced69a6e2d2e126850b33e
#
_entry.id   7e3c217f7aced69a6e2d2e126850b33e
#
_cell.length_a   1.000
_cell.length_b   1.000
_cell.length_c   1.000
_cell.angle_alpha   90.00
_cell.angle_beta   90.00
_cell.angle_gamma   90.00
#
_symmetry.space_group_name_H-M   'P 1'
#
loop_
_entity.id
_entity.type
_entity.pdbx_description
1 polymer ?
#
loop_
_entity_poly.entity_id
_entity_poly.type
_entity_poly.pdbx_seq_one_letter_code
_entity_poly.pdbx_strand_id
1 'polypeptide(L)'
;METYNQEKIFEILSKKSEDKFIQIQRILSKMDSHEIAHCLESTPSEQRKVIWSIIDKSNEADVLSELGEEIQQDLFDEISNEELLDLVQNLELDEMVDILQNLPQQRISFLLSKMTKIDRERVEIVLEYPEDSAGGLLNNDIISVQQDSSLNLVLEYLRSIGDIPENTDKLFVVSKNNNFIGELKISKIISSNPELKVSDVMNDKPHSFIVNESDKEVSKFFEQNDLISAAVVNDKNELIGRITIDDVVDVIIEDADQNFLSMAGIAEDTFSPPARAARRRIVWLGLNLITAFVAALAINIFQDAIDKIVYLAVLMPIVASMGGVAATQTLTIVLRGLTLEQISNSNLGWLFKRELAVAILNGIILSLIISLVTYVWFNQLILSGLIAAAMIINLLSSVVAGVFVPIILRRLNQDPAIAGSVIVTTVTDVVGFVSFLGLATIFLL
;
A
#
# COMPACT_ATOMS: atom_id res chain seq x y z
N MET A 1 -0.05 -15.04 -22.34
CA MET A 1 1.16 -14.93 -23.20
C MET A 1 2.34 -14.44 -22.35
N GLU A 2 2.07 -13.54 -21.47
CA GLU A 2 2.97 -12.91 -20.50
C GLU A 2 3.80 -13.90 -19.65
N THR A 3 3.15 -14.75 -18.88
CA THR A 3 3.80 -15.79 -18.06
C THR A 3 4.72 -16.71 -18.87
N TYR A 4 4.36 -17.01 -20.11
CA TYR A 4 5.16 -17.85 -21.01
C TYR A 4 6.45 -17.14 -21.45
N ASN A 5 6.40 -15.84 -21.73
CA ASN A 5 7.58 -15.05 -22.12
C ASN A 5 8.55 -14.93 -20.94
N GLN A 6 8.05 -14.67 -19.74
CA GLN A 6 8.84 -14.62 -18.52
C GLN A 6 9.56 -15.94 -18.23
N GLU A 7 8.82 -17.06 -18.17
CA GLU A 7 9.42 -18.40 -17.95
C GLU A 7 10.53 -18.69 -18.96
N LYS A 8 10.33 -18.29 -20.22
CA LYS A 8 11.30 -18.50 -21.28
C LYS A 8 12.55 -17.62 -21.11
N ILE A 9 12.41 -16.39 -20.67
CA ILE A 9 13.54 -15.51 -20.35
C ILE A 9 14.35 -16.12 -19.18
N PHE A 10 13.70 -16.59 -18.12
CA PHE A 10 14.38 -17.25 -17.00
C PHE A 10 15.10 -18.53 -17.42
N GLU A 11 14.47 -19.32 -18.28
CA GLU A 11 15.10 -20.54 -18.83
C GLU A 11 16.36 -20.19 -19.64
N ILE A 12 16.30 -19.13 -20.46
CA ILE A 12 17.44 -18.67 -21.26
C ILE A 12 18.56 -18.09 -20.37
N LEU A 13 18.21 -17.29 -19.36
CA LEU A 13 19.17 -16.73 -18.39
C LEU A 13 19.96 -17.82 -17.65
N SER A 14 19.30 -18.93 -17.33
CA SER A 14 19.92 -20.07 -16.65
C SER A 14 20.88 -20.87 -17.52
N LYS A 15 20.79 -20.76 -18.85
CA LYS A 15 21.63 -21.49 -19.82
C LYS A 15 22.95 -20.75 -20.07
N LYS A 16 24.07 -21.50 -20.14
CA LYS A 16 25.36 -21.00 -20.61
C LYS A 16 25.41 -21.05 -22.13
N SER A 17 24.71 -20.15 -22.81
CA SER A 17 24.72 -20.06 -24.28
C SER A 17 25.27 -18.71 -24.71
N GLU A 18 26.09 -18.66 -25.74
CA GLU A 18 26.62 -17.40 -26.32
C GLU A 18 25.51 -16.56 -26.98
N ASP A 19 24.43 -17.19 -27.46
CA ASP A 19 23.30 -16.52 -28.14
C ASP A 19 22.18 -16.06 -27.18
N LYS A 20 22.37 -16.20 -25.86
CA LYS A 20 21.30 -15.90 -24.89
C LYS A 20 20.78 -14.45 -24.96
N PHE A 21 21.66 -13.49 -25.14
CA PHE A 21 21.31 -12.06 -25.22
C PHE A 21 20.43 -11.77 -26.45
N ILE A 22 20.75 -12.32 -27.61
CA ILE A 22 19.97 -12.17 -28.85
C ILE A 22 18.58 -12.80 -28.70
N GLN A 23 18.49 -13.94 -28.00
CA GLN A 23 17.22 -14.62 -27.78
C GLN A 23 16.33 -13.81 -26.82
N ILE A 24 16.88 -13.26 -25.74
CA ILE A 24 16.16 -12.41 -24.78
C ILE A 24 15.70 -11.15 -25.50
N GLN A 25 16.56 -10.45 -26.23
CA GLN A 25 16.21 -9.24 -26.99
C GLN A 25 15.04 -9.48 -27.96
N ARG A 26 15.01 -10.62 -28.63
CA ARG A 26 13.88 -10.98 -29.52
C ARG A 26 12.57 -11.23 -28.77
N ILE A 27 12.62 -11.60 -27.52
CA ILE A 27 11.42 -11.76 -26.69
C ILE A 27 10.98 -10.39 -26.21
N LEU A 28 11.89 -9.60 -25.64
CA LEU A 28 11.62 -8.25 -25.13
C LEU A 28 11.06 -7.32 -26.22
N SER A 29 11.58 -7.39 -27.46
CA SER A 29 11.08 -6.57 -28.58
C SER A 29 9.64 -6.86 -29.02
N LYS A 30 8.97 -7.85 -28.44
CA LYS A 30 7.57 -8.21 -28.67
C LYS A 30 6.67 -7.95 -27.48
N MET A 31 7.26 -7.54 -26.38
CA MET A 31 6.58 -7.18 -25.14
C MET A 31 6.39 -5.67 -25.13
N ASP A 32 5.30 -5.22 -24.54
CA ASP A 32 5.11 -3.80 -24.23
C ASP A 32 5.90 -3.40 -22.97
N SER A 33 5.93 -2.09 -22.65
CA SER A 33 6.66 -1.55 -21.50
C SER A 33 6.22 -2.17 -20.19
N HIS A 34 4.90 -2.33 -19.98
CA HIS A 34 4.32 -2.92 -18.79
C HIS A 34 4.70 -4.41 -18.64
N GLU A 35 4.64 -5.21 -19.73
CA GLU A 35 5.10 -6.61 -19.72
C GLU A 35 6.59 -6.73 -19.39
N ILE A 36 7.43 -5.79 -19.87
CA ILE A 36 8.87 -5.75 -19.59
C ILE A 36 9.13 -5.37 -18.14
N ALA A 37 8.44 -4.35 -17.63
CA ALA A 37 8.54 -3.92 -16.23
C ALA A 37 8.18 -5.07 -15.29
N HIS A 38 7.06 -5.75 -15.50
CA HIS A 38 6.67 -6.92 -14.71
C HIS A 38 7.69 -8.06 -14.79
N CYS A 39 8.33 -8.26 -15.96
CA CYS A 39 9.42 -9.22 -16.09
C CYS A 39 10.64 -8.85 -15.24
N LEU A 40 11.00 -7.57 -15.18
CA LEU A 40 12.09 -7.05 -14.35
C LEU A 40 11.77 -7.20 -12.86
N GLU A 41 10.54 -6.88 -12.45
CA GLU A 41 10.05 -7.05 -11.07
C GLU A 41 10.12 -8.50 -10.60
N SER A 42 9.77 -9.43 -11.48
CA SER A 42 9.82 -10.86 -11.22
C SER A 42 11.24 -11.46 -11.28
N THR A 43 12.28 -10.63 -11.42
CA THR A 43 13.66 -11.10 -11.65
C THR A 43 14.58 -10.67 -10.49
N PRO A 44 15.47 -11.57 -9.97
CA PRO A 44 16.46 -11.20 -8.98
C PRO A 44 17.39 -10.07 -9.44
N SER A 45 17.80 -9.17 -8.52
CA SER A 45 18.55 -7.94 -8.81
C SER A 45 19.75 -8.11 -9.74
N GLU A 46 20.57 -9.18 -9.58
CA GLU A 46 21.73 -9.40 -10.45
C GLU A 46 21.34 -9.72 -11.91
N GLN A 47 20.23 -10.43 -12.12
CA GLN A 47 19.75 -10.79 -13.45
C GLN A 47 18.95 -9.65 -14.07
N ARG A 48 18.29 -8.85 -13.27
CA ARG A 48 17.56 -7.64 -13.65
C ARG A 48 18.45 -6.67 -14.41
N LYS A 49 19.67 -6.40 -13.90
CA LYS A 49 20.67 -5.57 -14.56
C LYS A 49 21.06 -6.07 -15.95
N VAL A 50 21.11 -7.39 -16.12
CA VAL A 50 21.39 -8.00 -17.43
C VAL A 50 20.23 -7.79 -18.38
N ILE A 51 18.98 -7.98 -17.94
CA ILE A 51 17.79 -7.74 -18.78
C ILE A 51 17.72 -6.26 -19.16
N TRP A 52 17.89 -5.34 -18.20
CA TRP A 52 17.91 -3.90 -18.42
C TRP A 52 18.89 -3.51 -19.54
N SER A 53 20.10 -4.02 -19.52
CA SER A 53 21.12 -3.73 -20.55
C SER A 53 20.77 -4.22 -21.97
N ILE A 54 19.70 -4.99 -22.14
CA ILE A 54 19.27 -5.58 -23.43
C ILE A 54 18.00 -4.91 -23.96
N ILE A 55 17.30 -4.13 -23.14
CA ILE A 55 16.07 -3.40 -23.53
C ILE A 55 16.41 -2.39 -24.63
N ASP A 56 15.50 -2.22 -25.59
CA ASP A 56 15.64 -1.20 -26.63
C ASP A 56 15.53 0.20 -25.99
N LYS A 57 16.46 1.08 -26.35
CA LYS A 57 16.53 2.44 -25.81
C LYS A 57 15.24 3.26 -25.99
N SER A 58 14.43 2.94 -26.97
CA SER A 58 13.14 3.58 -27.18
C SER A 58 12.10 3.23 -26.12
N ASN A 59 12.26 2.11 -25.40
CA ASN A 59 11.29 1.63 -24.40
C ASN A 59 11.84 1.75 -22.98
N GLU A 60 13.13 2.12 -22.81
CA GLU A 60 13.75 2.20 -21.48
C GLU A 60 13.05 3.21 -20.57
N ALA A 61 12.59 4.33 -21.12
CA ALA A 61 11.92 5.39 -20.35
C ALA A 61 10.58 4.88 -19.81
N ASP A 62 9.71 4.39 -20.69
CA ASP A 62 8.39 3.88 -20.34
C ASP A 62 8.46 2.63 -19.42
N VAL A 63 9.50 1.80 -19.58
CA VAL A 63 9.73 0.67 -18.67
C VAL A 63 10.18 1.15 -17.29
N LEU A 64 10.98 2.22 -17.24
CA LEU A 64 11.47 2.75 -15.98
C LEU A 64 10.35 3.39 -15.15
N SER A 65 9.40 4.09 -15.79
CA SER A 65 8.25 4.70 -15.10
C SER A 65 7.32 3.64 -14.51
N GLU A 66 7.13 2.52 -15.17
CA GLU A 66 6.29 1.41 -14.72
C GLU A 66 6.90 0.56 -13.57
N LEU A 67 8.18 0.76 -13.23
CA LEU A 67 8.85 -0.01 -12.18
C LEU A 67 8.61 0.58 -10.80
N GLY A 68 8.33 -0.27 -9.81
CA GLY A 68 8.25 0.14 -8.41
C GLY A 68 9.56 0.74 -7.89
N GLU A 69 9.45 1.69 -6.94
CA GLU A 69 10.56 2.52 -6.42
C GLU A 69 11.82 1.74 -6.01
N GLU A 70 11.66 0.62 -5.29
CA GLU A 70 12.81 -0.16 -4.82
C GLU A 70 13.64 -0.72 -5.99
N ILE A 71 12.97 -1.02 -7.11
CA ILE A 71 13.59 -1.54 -8.31
C ILE A 71 14.24 -0.42 -9.12
N GLN A 72 13.58 0.73 -9.21
CA GLN A 72 14.16 1.93 -9.80
C GLN A 72 15.47 2.30 -9.10
N GLN A 73 15.49 2.32 -7.75
CA GLN A 73 16.69 2.60 -6.97
C GLN A 73 17.85 1.64 -7.27
N ASP A 74 17.56 0.34 -7.44
CA ASP A 74 18.58 -0.65 -7.79
C ASP A 74 19.18 -0.40 -9.20
N LEU A 75 18.38 0.12 -10.14
CA LEU A 75 18.81 0.45 -11.50
C LEU A 75 19.55 1.80 -11.57
N PHE A 76 19.16 2.78 -10.76
CA PHE A 76 19.83 4.08 -10.74
C PHE A 76 21.32 4.00 -10.46
N ASP A 77 21.78 3.01 -9.69
CA ASP A 77 23.19 2.80 -9.42
C ASP A 77 23.99 2.42 -10.69
N GLU A 78 23.32 1.88 -11.72
CA GLU A 78 23.93 1.42 -12.97
C GLU A 78 23.78 2.45 -14.12
N ILE A 79 22.80 3.35 -14.04
CA ILE A 79 22.48 4.32 -15.08
C ILE A 79 23.32 5.59 -14.85
N SER A 80 24.04 6.04 -15.87
CA SER A 80 24.79 7.30 -15.80
C SER A 80 23.85 8.52 -15.77
N ASN A 81 24.36 9.66 -15.31
CA ASN A 81 23.54 10.88 -15.26
C ASN A 81 23.12 11.38 -16.64
N GLU A 82 23.93 11.15 -17.66
CA GLU A 82 23.65 11.51 -19.04
C GLU A 82 22.56 10.61 -19.63
N GLU A 83 22.63 9.29 -19.39
CA GLU A 83 21.59 8.34 -19.81
C GLU A 83 20.27 8.62 -19.10
N LEU A 84 20.31 8.88 -17.79
CA LEU A 84 19.12 9.20 -17.03
C LEU A 84 18.45 10.49 -17.52
N LEU A 85 19.22 11.49 -17.94
CA LEU A 85 18.69 12.71 -18.55
C LEU A 85 17.95 12.42 -19.85
N ASP A 86 18.50 11.56 -20.70
CA ASP A 86 17.86 11.16 -21.96
C ASP A 86 16.57 10.37 -21.72
N LEU A 87 16.53 9.54 -20.65
CA LEU A 87 15.33 8.79 -20.27
C LEU A 87 14.22 9.72 -19.78
N VAL A 88 14.48 10.54 -18.77
CA VAL A 88 13.46 11.39 -18.15
C VAL A 88 12.91 12.48 -19.09
N GLN A 89 13.66 12.90 -20.10
CA GLN A 89 13.18 13.90 -21.09
C GLN A 89 12.11 13.34 -22.06
N ASN A 90 11.96 12.02 -22.13
CA ASN A 90 10.98 11.36 -22.99
C ASN A 90 9.70 10.95 -22.24
N LEU A 91 9.65 11.17 -20.93
CA LEU A 91 8.53 10.84 -20.05
C LEU A 91 7.52 11.99 -19.95
N GLU A 92 6.32 11.67 -19.54
CA GLU A 92 5.34 12.67 -19.08
C GLU A 92 5.85 13.34 -17.80
N LEU A 93 5.27 14.50 -17.46
CA LEU A 93 5.84 15.33 -16.39
C LEU A 93 5.70 14.69 -15.00
N ASP A 94 4.57 14.06 -14.72
CA ASP A 94 4.27 13.29 -13.52
C ASP A 94 5.26 12.12 -13.37
N GLU A 95 5.36 11.24 -14.35
CA GLU A 95 6.33 10.14 -14.38
C GLU A 95 7.78 10.61 -14.19
N MET A 96 8.13 11.74 -14.84
CA MET A 96 9.45 12.35 -14.67
C MET A 96 9.67 12.79 -13.22
N VAL A 97 8.68 13.38 -12.58
CA VAL A 97 8.78 13.87 -11.20
C VAL A 97 8.90 12.71 -10.23
N ASP A 98 8.13 11.63 -10.41
CA ASP A 98 8.19 10.44 -9.58
C ASP A 98 9.59 9.81 -9.59
N ILE A 99 10.18 9.70 -10.79
CA ILE A 99 11.57 9.25 -10.91
C ILE A 99 12.55 10.20 -10.21
N LEU A 100 12.36 11.51 -10.34
CA LEU A 100 13.24 12.50 -9.73
C LEU A 100 13.15 12.49 -8.20
N GLN A 101 11.97 12.30 -7.62
CA GLN A 101 11.78 12.22 -6.16
C GLN A 101 12.55 11.04 -5.55
N ASN A 102 12.67 9.95 -6.28
CA ASN A 102 13.42 8.76 -5.88
C ASN A 102 14.95 8.89 -6.01
N LEU A 103 15.46 10.02 -6.54
CA LEU A 103 16.89 10.23 -6.75
C LEU A 103 17.59 11.00 -5.61
N PRO A 104 18.89 10.77 -5.39
CA PRO A 104 19.69 11.61 -4.52
C PRO A 104 19.73 13.06 -4.99
N GLN A 105 19.65 14.03 -4.06
CA GLN A 105 19.60 15.47 -4.35
C GLN A 105 20.68 15.98 -5.32
N GLN A 106 21.85 15.35 -5.32
CA GLN A 106 22.94 15.72 -6.24
C GLN A 106 22.61 15.39 -7.70
N ARG A 107 21.92 14.25 -7.93
CA ARG A 107 21.48 13.84 -9.26
C ARG A 107 20.32 14.70 -9.75
N ILE A 108 19.35 15.00 -8.89
CA ILE A 108 18.24 15.93 -9.19
C ILE A 108 18.79 17.27 -9.66
N SER A 109 19.71 17.86 -8.89
CA SER A 109 20.32 19.17 -9.24
C SER A 109 21.06 19.12 -10.57
N PHE A 110 21.73 18.01 -10.90
CA PHE A 110 22.39 17.83 -12.20
C PHE A 110 21.35 17.80 -13.33
N LEU A 111 20.31 16.98 -13.22
CA LEU A 111 19.26 16.83 -14.25
C LEU A 111 18.55 18.15 -14.50
N LEU A 112 18.09 18.82 -13.44
CA LEU A 112 17.45 20.15 -13.53
C LEU A 112 18.36 21.19 -14.20
N SER A 113 19.68 21.13 -13.97
CA SER A 113 20.64 22.06 -14.60
C SER A 113 20.76 21.89 -16.12
N LYS A 114 20.39 20.72 -16.65
CA LYS A 114 20.47 20.36 -18.07
C LYS A 114 19.15 20.51 -18.82
N MET A 115 18.03 20.59 -18.10
CA MET A 115 16.69 20.81 -18.69
C MET A 115 16.56 22.21 -19.30
N THR A 116 15.59 22.36 -20.21
CA THR A 116 15.22 23.69 -20.69
C THR A 116 14.65 24.51 -19.54
N LYS A 117 14.66 25.84 -19.67
CA LYS A 117 14.13 26.70 -18.61
C LYS A 117 12.64 26.44 -18.35
N ILE A 118 11.87 26.11 -19.38
CA ILE A 118 10.43 25.87 -19.28
C ILE A 118 10.15 24.55 -18.55
N ASP A 119 10.81 23.46 -18.96
CA ASP A 119 10.64 22.14 -18.35
C ASP A 119 11.09 22.14 -16.90
N ARG A 120 12.24 22.79 -16.64
CA ARG A 120 12.75 22.97 -15.29
C ARG A 120 11.77 23.69 -14.37
N GLU A 121 11.19 24.82 -14.79
CA GLU A 121 10.20 25.57 -14.01
C GLU A 121 8.94 24.71 -13.73
N ARG A 122 8.51 23.90 -14.69
CA ARG A 122 7.38 22.95 -14.50
C ARG A 122 7.69 21.86 -13.46
N VAL A 123 8.84 21.22 -13.60
CA VAL A 123 9.31 20.16 -12.68
C VAL A 123 9.53 20.70 -11.27
N GLU A 124 10.20 21.87 -11.14
CA GLU A 124 10.46 22.48 -9.84
C GLU A 124 9.16 22.79 -9.07
N ILE A 125 8.09 23.17 -9.76
CA ILE A 125 6.78 23.42 -9.14
C ILE A 125 6.21 22.12 -8.52
N VAL A 126 6.26 21.02 -9.25
CA VAL A 126 5.70 19.73 -8.75
C VAL A 126 6.57 19.13 -7.67
N LEU A 127 7.91 19.23 -7.79
CA LEU A 127 8.86 18.78 -6.76
C LEU A 127 8.75 19.51 -5.42
N GLU A 128 8.08 20.69 -5.38
CA GLU A 128 7.79 21.38 -4.11
C GLU A 128 6.69 20.70 -3.29
N TYR A 129 5.87 19.83 -3.90
CA TYR A 129 4.79 19.15 -3.22
C TYR A 129 5.24 17.78 -2.67
N PRO A 130 4.65 17.34 -1.55
CA PRO A 130 4.88 15.99 -1.06
C PRO A 130 4.36 14.94 -2.05
N GLU A 131 5.07 13.84 -2.18
CA GLU A 131 4.72 12.71 -3.05
C GLU A 131 3.34 12.12 -2.70
N ASP A 132 3.06 11.95 -1.40
CA ASP A 132 1.80 11.44 -0.85
C ASP A 132 0.66 12.50 -0.83
N SER A 133 0.62 13.39 -1.83
CA SER A 133 -0.36 14.47 -1.94
C SER A 133 -0.93 14.61 -3.36
N ALA A 134 -2.05 15.34 -3.49
CA ALA A 134 -2.63 15.72 -4.78
C ALA A 134 -1.65 16.49 -5.68
N GLY A 135 -0.66 17.16 -5.07
CA GLY A 135 0.42 17.84 -5.78
C GLY A 135 1.46 16.88 -6.33
N GLY A 136 1.69 15.72 -5.68
CA GLY A 136 2.55 14.65 -6.18
C GLY A 136 1.96 13.95 -7.40
N LEU A 137 0.64 13.75 -7.43
CA LEU A 137 -0.11 13.15 -8.55
C LEU A 137 -0.45 14.15 -9.67
N LEU A 138 0.20 15.30 -9.68
CA LEU A 138 -0.19 16.41 -10.55
C LEU A 138 0.37 16.27 -11.96
N ASN A 139 -0.52 16.08 -12.94
CA ASN A 139 -0.21 16.21 -14.36
C ASN A 139 -0.55 17.63 -14.85
N ASN A 140 0.44 18.31 -15.44
CA ASN A 140 0.29 19.67 -15.95
C ASN A 140 -0.27 19.73 -17.38
N ASP A 141 -0.46 18.61 -18.06
CA ASP A 141 -1.01 18.52 -19.40
C ASP A 141 -2.53 18.69 -19.38
N ILE A 142 -2.95 19.92 -19.17
CA ILE A 142 -4.35 20.32 -19.04
C ILE A 142 -4.83 21.14 -20.25
N ILE A 143 -6.06 20.88 -20.65
CA ILE A 143 -6.76 21.73 -21.58
C ILE A 143 -7.76 22.58 -20.81
N SER A 144 -7.52 23.90 -20.78
CA SER A 144 -8.41 24.84 -20.13
C SER A 144 -9.10 25.76 -21.16
N VAL A 145 -10.33 26.15 -20.86
CA VAL A 145 -11.16 27.04 -21.72
C VAL A 145 -11.82 28.13 -20.88
N GLN A 146 -12.13 29.25 -21.51
CA GLN A 146 -12.82 30.34 -20.83
C GLN A 146 -14.34 30.18 -20.92
N GLN A 147 -15.05 30.56 -19.87
CA GLN A 147 -16.52 30.45 -19.78
C GLN A 147 -17.28 31.20 -20.87
N ASP A 148 -16.70 32.28 -21.40
CA ASP A 148 -17.32 33.13 -22.41
C ASP A 148 -17.16 32.62 -23.86
N SER A 149 -16.33 31.57 -24.06
CA SER A 149 -16.08 30.96 -25.36
C SER A 149 -17.31 30.22 -25.89
N SER A 150 -17.54 30.22 -27.22
CA SER A 150 -18.54 29.34 -27.82
C SER A 150 -18.04 27.92 -27.96
N LEU A 151 -18.92 26.92 -27.96
CA LEU A 151 -18.54 25.52 -28.14
C LEU A 151 -17.90 25.28 -29.51
N ASN A 152 -18.27 26.05 -30.54
CA ASN A 152 -17.62 25.99 -31.85
C ASN A 152 -16.13 26.36 -31.75
N LEU A 153 -15.82 27.45 -31.05
CA LEU A 153 -14.43 27.89 -30.84
C LEU A 153 -13.62 26.82 -30.03
N VAL A 154 -14.25 26.21 -29.04
CA VAL A 154 -13.64 25.12 -28.26
C VAL A 154 -13.33 23.93 -29.16
N LEU A 155 -14.25 23.53 -30.05
CA LEU A 155 -14.02 22.44 -31.01
C LEU A 155 -12.90 22.75 -32.01
N GLU A 156 -12.84 23.99 -32.50
CA GLU A 156 -11.76 24.43 -33.38
C GLU A 156 -10.41 24.42 -32.66
N TYR A 157 -10.39 24.84 -31.40
CA TYR A 157 -9.20 24.80 -30.55
C TYR A 157 -8.72 23.38 -30.35
N LEU A 158 -9.60 22.45 -29.95
CA LEU A 158 -9.24 21.01 -29.76
C LEU A 158 -8.68 20.39 -31.06
N ARG A 159 -9.28 20.72 -32.21
CA ARG A 159 -8.77 20.26 -33.52
C ARG A 159 -7.42 20.88 -33.88
N SER A 160 -7.12 22.08 -33.42
CA SER A 160 -5.85 22.75 -33.67
C SER A 160 -4.69 22.21 -32.84
N ILE A 161 -4.97 21.69 -31.64
CA ILE A 161 -3.99 21.03 -30.79
C ILE A 161 -3.50 19.72 -31.48
N GLY A 162 -4.43 19.01 -32.14
CA GLY A 162 -4.14 17.77 -32.88
C GLY A 162 -4.07 16.54 -31.97
N ASP A 163 -3.13 16.52 -31.06
CA ASP A 163 -2.97 15.46 -30.08
C ASP A 163 -3.50 15.90 -28.72
N ILE A 164 -4.53 15.23 -28.24
CA ILE A 164 -5.18 15.52 -26.97
C ILE A 164 -4.57 14.60 -25.93
N PRO A 165 -4.14 15.12 -24.76
CA PRO A 165 -3.57 14.29 -23.70
C PRO A 165 -4.48 13.10 -23.35
N GLU A 166 -3.87 11.96 -23.03
CA GLU A 166 -4.58 10.75 -22.66
C GLU A 166 -5.52 11.00 -21.46
N ASN A 167 -6.50 10.14 -21.26
CA ASN A 167 -7.51 10.26 -20.19
C ASN A 167 -8.25 11.61 -20.10
N THR A 168 -8.32 12.36 -21.21
CA THR A 168 -9.08 13.63 -21.27
C THR A 168 -10.57 13.36 -21.48
N ASP A 169 -11.36 13.33 -20.42
CA ASP A 169 -12.83 13.18 -20.44
C ASP A 169 -13.57 14.52 -20.43
N LYS A 170 -12.92 15.58 -19.96
CA LYS A 170 -13.46 16.92 -19.78
C LYS A 170 -12.39 17.99 -19.98
N LEU A 171 -12.83 19.22 -20.18
CA LEU A 171 -12.00 20.43 -20.18
C LEU A 171 -12.24 21.21 -18.89
N PHE A 172 -11.23 21.87 -18.40
CA PHE A 172 -11.32 22.70 -17.20
C PHE A 172 -11.68 24.13 -17.57
N VAL A 173 -12.71 24.69 -16.94
CA VAL A 173 -13.17 26.02 -17.22
C VAL A 173 -12.55 27.00 -16.23
N VAL A 174 -11.86 28.01 -16.75
CA VAL A 174 -11.18 29.02 -15.95
C VAL A 174 -11.71 30.43 -16.24
N SER A 175 -11.58 31.30 -15.24
CA SER A 175 -11.78 32.74 -15.39
C SER A 175 -10.59 33.39 -16.10
N LYS A 176 -10.72 34.69 -16.43
CA LYS A 176 -9.60 35.46 -16.99
C LYS A 176 -8.34 35.53 -16.10
N ASN A 177 -8.51 35.28 -14.82
CA ASN A 177 -7.41 35.26 -13.81
C ASN A 177 -6.92 33.84 -13.51
N ASN A 178 -7.20 32.86 -14.37
CA ASN A 178 -6.87 31.46 -14.21
C ASN A 178 -7.52 30.76 -12.98
N ASN A 179 -8.54 31.36 -12.37
CA ASN A 179 -9.26 30.68 -11.30
C ASN A 179 -10.15 29.59 -11.87
N PHE A 180 -10.12 28.42 -11.27
CA PHE A 180 -10.97 27.31 -11.63
C PHE A 180 -12.44 27.60 -11.27
N ILE A 181 -13.35 27.47 -12.24
CA ILE A 181 -14.76 27.82 -12.07
C ILE A 181 -15.73 26.76 -12.58
N GLY A 182 -15.27 25.76 -13.31
CA GLY A 182 -16.15 24.73 -13.85
C GLY A 182 -15.45 23.66 -14.65
N GLU A 183 -16.22 22.67 -15.04
CA GLU A 183 -15.82 21.56 -15.90
C GLU A 183 -16.74 21.44 -17.11
N LEU A 184 -16.18 21.14 -18.27
CA LEU A 184 -16.92 20.93 -19.50
C LEU A 184 -16.63 19.55 -20.09
N LYS A 185 -17.55 18.60 -19.93
CA LYS A 185 -17.40 17.24 -20.47
C LYS A 185 -17.32 17.26 -22.00
N ILE A 186 -16.40 16.51 -22.59
CA ILE A 186 -16.25 16.36 -24.04
C ILE A 186 -17.57 15.89 -24.67
N SER A 187 -18.28 14.98 -24.01
CA SER A 187 -19.61 14.52 -24.48
C SER A 187 -20.63 15.65 -24.63
N LYS A 188 -20.57 16.68 -23.76
CA LYS A 188 -21.43 17.86 -23.86
C LYS A 188 -21.03 18.78 -25.00
N ILE A 189 -19.74 18.94 -25.28
CA ILE A 189 -19.23 19.71 -26.41
C ILE A 189 -19.78 19.13 -27.74
N ILE A 190 -19.74 17.80 -27.85
CA ILE A 190 -20.17 17.10 -29.08
C ILE A 190 -21.68 17.08 -29.24
N SER A 191 -22.45 16.96 -28.14
CA SER A 191 -23.91 16.79 -28.19
C SER A 191 -24.71 18.07 -28.11
N SER A 192 -24.10 19.20 -27.79
CA SER A 192 -24.79 20.51 -27.65
C SER A 192 -24.70 21.37 -28.91
N ASN A 193 -25.55 22.39 -28.98
CA ASN A 193 -25.50 23.35 -30.10
C ASN A 193 -24.18 24.14 -30.08
N PRO A 194 -23.39 24.16 -31.17
CA PRO A 194 -22.08 24.82 -31.24
C PRO A 194 -22.10 26.33 -30.93
N GLU A 195 -23.23 26.98 -31.08
CA GLU A 195 -23.39 28.44 -30.83
C GLU A 195 -23.53 28.76 -29.32
N LEU A 196 -23.77 27.74 -28.46
CA LEU A 196 -23.86 27.94 -27.01
C LEU A 196 -22.50 28.31 -26.44
N LYS A 197 -22.50 29.04 -25.33
CA LYS A 197 -21.30 29.34 -24.57
C LYS A 197 -20.97 28.20 -23.64
N VAL A 198 -19.71 28.11 -23.28
CA VAL A 198 -19.21 27.16 -22.24
C VAL A 198 -19.99 27.32 -20.94
N SER A 199 -20.27 28.57 -20.51
CA SER A 199 -21.08 28.89 -19.32
C SER A 199 -22.49 28.29 -19.31
N ASP A 200 -23.07 28.03 -20.50
CA ASP A 200 -24.45 27.54 -20.62
C ASP A 200 -24.55 26.00 -20.44
N VAL A 201 -23.42 25.30 -20.57
CA VAL A 201 -23.36 23.81 -20.60
C VAL A 201 -22.35 23.19 -19.62
N MET A 202 -21.48 23.99 -19.02
CA MET A 202 -20.49 23.53 -18.04
C MET A 202 -21.17 23.06 -16.75
N ASN A 203 -20.47 22.23 -15.98
CA ASN A 203 -20.77 22.00 -14.57
C ASN A 203 -20.16 23.17 -13.77
N ASP A 204 -20.97 23.94 -13.11
CA ASP A 204 -20.58 25.12 -12.31
C ASP A 204 -20.28 24.77 -10.83
N LYS A 205 -20.39 23.52 -10.46
CA LYS A 205 -20.05 22.98 -9.13
C LYS A 205 -19.11 21.80 -9.25
N PRO A 206 -17.95 21.98 -9.87
CA PRO A 206 -16.97 20.93 -9.97
C PRO A 206 -16.30 20.68 -8.61
N HIS A 207 -15.79 19.48 -8.41
CA HIS A 207 -14.85 19.22 -7.33
C HIS A 207 -13.44 19.54 -7.82
N SER A 208 -12.62 20.10 -6.94
CA SER A 208 -11.19 20.27 -7.16
C SER A 208 -10.43 19.90 -5.90
N PHE A 209 -9.25 19.34 -6.05
CA PHE A 209 -8.35 19.03 -4.95
C PHE A 209 -7.37 20.18 -4.72
N ILE A 210 -7.04 20.43 -3.46
CA ILE A 210 -5.96 21.35 -3.10
C ILE A 210 -4.65 20.55 -3.12
N VAL A 211 -3.58 21.15 -3.62
CA VAL A 211 -2.27 20.52 -3.80
C VAL A 211 -1.75 19.74 -2.59
N ASN A 212 -2.13 20.12 -1.37
CA ASN A 212 -1.70 19.48 -0.12
C ASN A 212 -2.69 18.42 0.42
N GLU A 213 -3.77 18.11 -0.31
CA GLU A 213 -4.66 17.01 0.06
C GLU A 213 -3.94 15.67 -0.12
N SER A 214 -4.20 14.72 0.79
CA SER A 214 -3.57 13.40 0.72
C SER A 214 -4.02 12.62 -0.53
N ASP A 215 -3.09 11.93 -1.17
CA ASP A 215 -3.30 10.97 -2.26
C ASP A 215 -4.38 9.93 -1.94
N LYS A 216 -4.44 9.45 -0.68
CA LYS A 216 -5.45 8.51 -0.18
C LYS A 216 -6.85 9.12 -0.12
N GLU A 217 -6.96 10.41 0.19
CA GLU A 217 -8.25 11.12 0.15
C GLU A 217 -8.68 11.36 -1.29
N VAL A 218 -7.74 11.69 -2.17
CA VAL A 218 -7.94 11.82 -3.61
C VAL A 218 -8.43 10.50 -4.20
N SER A 219 -7.70 9.41 -3.99
CA SER A 219 -8.03 8.09 -4.56
C SER A 219 -9.40 7.60 -4.10
N LYS A 220 -9.73 7.77 -2.83
CA LYS A 220 -11.04 7.45 -2.28
C LYS A 220 -12.17 8.29 -2.92
N PHE A 221 -11.93 9.57 -3.16
CA PHE A 221 -12.93 10.44 -3.80
C PHE A 221 -13.15 10.05 -5.25
N PHE A 222 -12.09 9.67 -5.99
CA PHE A 222 -12.18 9.14 -7.34
C PHE A 222 -13.04 7.87 -7.39
N GLU A 223 -12.77 6.91 -6.50
CA GLU A 223 -13.54 5.66 -6.38
C GLU A 223 -15.03 5.93 -6.09
N GLN A 224 -15.33 6.83 -5.14
CA GLN A 224 -16.71 7.12 -4.74
C GLN A 224 -17.54 7.85 -5.78
N ASN A 225 -16.89 8.59 -6.71
CA ASN A 225 -17.55 9.44 -7.69
C ASN A 225 -17.34 9.00 -9.13
N ASP A 226 -16.69 7.84 -9.36
CA ASP A 226 -16.37 7.30 -10.69
C ASP A 226 -15.68 8.34 -11.59
N LEU A 227 -14.66 9.04 -11.04
CA LEU A 227 -13.95 10.08 -11.78
C LEU A 227 -12.91 9.47 -12.72
N ILE A 228 -12.73 10.09 -13.88
CA ILE A 228 -11.64 9.79 -14.82
C ILE A 228 -10.52 10.81 -14.64
N SER A 229 -10.87 12.07 -14.41
CA SER A 229 -9.92 13.14 -14.11
C SER A 229 -10.51 14.15 -13.12
N ALA A 230 -9.66 14.93 -12.45
CA ALA A 230 -10.09 16.01 -11.57
C ALA A 230 -9.10 17.17 -11.60
N ALA A 231 -9.60 18.40 -11.33
CA ALA A 231 -8.78 19.59 -11.25
C ALA A 231 -7.96 19.63 -9.95
N VAL A 232 -6.72 20.08 -10.05
CA VAL A 232 -5.89 20.45 -8.90
C VAL A 232 -5.70 21.96 -8.87
N VAL A 233 -5.92 22.55 -7.70
CA VAL A 233 -5.84 24.00 -7.50
C VAL A 233 -4.91 24.34 -6.35
N ASN A 234 -4.36 25.55 -6.39
CA ASN A 234 -3.63 26.11 -5.25
C ASN A 234 -4.58 26.76 -4.22
N ASP A 235 -4.02 27.29 -3.13
CA ASP A 235 -4.77 27.99 -2.08
C ASP A 235 -5.54 29.22 -2.57
N LYS A 236 -5.21 29.73 -3.75
CA LYS A 236 -5.91 30.87 -4.40
C LYS A 236 -7.00 30.43 -5.38
N ASN A 237 -7.28 29.13 -5.45
CA ASN A 237 -8.18 28.52 -6.44
C ASN A 237 -7.76 28.74 -7.91
N GLU A 238 -6.45 28.90 -8.16
CA GLU A 238 -5.90 28.92 -9.50
C GLU A 238 -5.67 27.47 -9.95
N LEU A 239 -6.05 27.16 -11.20
CA LEU A 239 -5.85 25.84 -11.78
C LEU A 239 -4.37 25.61 -12.04
N ILE A 240 -3.80 24.55 -11.43
CA ILE A 240 -2.40 24.18 -11.57
C ILE A 240 -2.25 23.00 -12.53
N GLY A 241 -3.10 22.00 -12.40
CA GLY A 241 -3.04 20.78 -13.18
C GLY A 241 -4.28 19.91 -12.99
N ARG A 242 -4.15 18.65 -13.34
CA ARG A 242 -5.17 17.61 -13.16
C ARG A 242 -4.54 16.38 -12.53
N ILE A 243 -5.37 15.53 -11.96
CA ILE A 243 -5.06 14.15 -11.60
C ILE A 243 -5.89 13.26 -12.50
N THR A 244 -5.34 12.16 -12.96
CA THR A 244 -6.01 11.19 -13.83
C THR A 244 -6.24 9.86 -13.11
N ILE A 245 -7.07 8.99 -13.67
CA ILE A 245 -7.49 7.74 -13.01
C ILE A 245 -6.37 6.71 -12.96
N ASP A 246 -5.44 6.72 -13.92
CA ASP A 246 -4.25 5.88 -13.98
C ASP A 246 -3.39 6.06 -12.72
N ASP A 247 -2.95 7.29 -12.41
CA ASP A 247 -2.19 7.62 -11.20
C ASP A 247 -2.92 7.21 -9.92
N VAL A 248 -4.24 7.43 -9.91
CA VAL A 248 -5.08 7.05 -8.76
C VAL A 248 -5.16 5.53 -8.57
N VAL A 249 -5.18 4.76 -9.67
CA VAL A 249 -5.16 3.28 -9.61
C VAL A 249 -3.86 2.80 -8.99
N ASP A 250 -2.73 3.41 -9.33
CA ASP A 250 -1.43 3.06 -8.79
C ASP A 250 -1.36 3.33 -7.28
N VAL A 251 -1.86 4.48 -6.82
CA VAL A 251 -2.01 4.76 -5.38
C VAL A 251 -2.87 3.70 -4.66
N ILE A 252 -3.97 3.26 -5.27
CA ILE A 252 -4.85 2.24 -4.68
C ILE A 252 -4.13 0.89 -4.57
N ILE A 253 -3.39 0.49 -5.60
CA ILE A 253 -2.63 -0.77 -5.64
C ILE A 253 -1.52 -0.71 -4.59
N GLU A 254 -0.75 0.38 -4.56
CA GLU A 254 0.33 0.56 -3.60
C GLU A 254 -0.16 0.57 -2.15
N ASP A 255 -1.24 1.29 -1.84
CA ASP A 255 -1.83 1.30 -0.49
C ASP A 255 -2.31 -0.10 -0.08
N ALA A 256 -2.87 -0.87 -1.01
CA ALA A 256 -3.29 -2.24 -0.76
C ALA A 256 -2.10 -3.16 -0.46
N ASP A 257 -1.02 -3.06 -1.22
CA ASP A 257 0.21 -3.84 -1.03
C ASP A 257 0.93 -3.46 0.27
N GLN A 258 1.07 -2.16 0.54
CA GLN A 258 1.63 -1.68 1.80
C GLN A 258 0.84 -2.18 3.01
N ASN A 259 -0.49 -2.11 2.96
CA ASN A 259 -1.35 -2.62 4.03
C ASN A 259 -1.17 -4.14 4.23
N PHE A 260 -1.05 -4.91 3.14
CA PHE A 260 -0.83 -6.35 3.20
C PHE A 260 0.53 -6.70 3.83
N LEU A 261 1.60 -6.08 3.38
CA LEU A 261 2.96 -6.30 3.88
C LEU A 261 3.13 -5.81 5.33
N SER A 262 2.54 -4.68 5.66
CA SER A 262 2.57 -4.08 7.00
C SER A 262 1.97 -5.01 8.07
N MET A 263 0.92 -5.77 7.74
CA MET A 263 0.33 -6.76 8.67
C MET A 263 1.32 -7.86 9.08
N ALA A 264 2.30 -8.15 8.23
CA ALA A 264 3.39 -9.08 8.51
C ALA A 264 4.66 -8.41 9.07
N GLY A 265 4.68 -7.07 9.18
CA GLY A 265 5.87 -6.30 9.56
C GLY A 265 6.96 -6.33 8.48
N ILE A 266 6.56 -6.43 7.22
CA ILE A 266 7.44 -6.49 6.05
C ILE A 266 7.24 -5.20 5.24
N ALA A 267 8.31 -4.67 4.65
CA ALA A 267 8.29 -3.51 3.77
C ALA A 267 9.43 -3.66 2.74
N GLU A 268 9.36 -4.71 1.93
CA GLU A 268 10.41 -5.01 0.96
C GLU A 268 9.84 -5.73 -0.27
N ASP A 269 10.46 -5.52 -1.44
CA ASP A 269 10.18 -6.27 -2.66
C ASP A 269 10.54 -7.76 -2.51
N THR A 270 9.79 -8.61 -3.21
CA THR A 270 9.92 -10.07 -3.21
C THR A 270 11.33 -10.54 -3.58
N PHE A 271 12.02 -9.83 -4.47
CA PHE A 271 13.34 -10.18 -4.99
C PHE A 271 14.46 -9.28 -4.44
N SER A 272 14.20 -8.56 -3.35
CA SER A 272 15.21 -7.75 -2.65
C SER A 272 16.45 -8.56 -2.27
N PRO A 273 17.66 -7.97 -2.33
CA PRO A 273 18.88 -8.62 -1.89
C PRO A 273 18.80 -9.08 -0.42
N PRO A 274 19.28 -10.31 -0.08
CA PRO A 274 19.11 -10.89 1.26
C PRO A 274 19.64 -10.02 2.40
N ALA A 275 20.71 -9.26 2.18
CA ALA A 275 21.29 -8.40 3.19
C ALA A 275 20.39 -7.18 3.53
N ARG A 276 19.70 -6.62 2.51
CA ARG A 276 18.74 -5.51 2.67
C ARG A 276 17.49 -6.02 3.40
N ALA A 277 16.91 -7.13 2.92
CA ALA A 277 15.78 -7.80 3.53
C ALA A 277 16.05 -8.15 5.01
N ALA A 278 17.20 -8.77 5.33
CA ALA A 278 17.58 -9.10 6.70
C ALA A 278 17.68 -7.84 7.59
N ARG A 279 18.24 -6.73 7.09
CA ARG A 279 18.36 -5.48 7.86
C ARG A 279 16.99 -4.86 8.18
N ARG A 280 16.03 -4.93 7.26
CA ARG A 280 14.66 -4.43 7.49
C ARG A 280 13.91 -5.31 8.48
N ARG A 281 13.97 -6.63 8.32
CA ARG A 281 13.26 -7.60 9.20
C ARG A 281 13.81 -7.66 10.60
N ILE A 282 15.12 -7.44 10.81
CA ILE A 282 15.76 -7.57 12.13
C ILE A 282 15.15 -6.65 13.19
N VAL A 283 14.63 -5.49 12.81
CA VAL A 283 13.98 -4.54 13.71
C VAL A 283 12.70 -5.15 14.30
N TRP A 284 11.84 -5.71 13.45
CA TRP A 284 10.59 -6.34 13.86
C TRP A 284 10.80 -7.67 14.56
N LEU A 285 11.76 -8.48 14.12
CA LEU A 285 12.16 -9.71 14.80
C LEU A 285 12.76 -9.39 16.18
N GLY A 286 13.51 -8.30 16.31
CA GLY A 286 14.03 -7.82 17.59
C GLY A 286 12.92 -7.39 18.55
N LEU A 287 11.92 -6.67 18.06
CA LEU A 287 10.75 -6.30 18.85
C LEU A 287 9.98 -7.55 19.32
N ASN A 288 9.74 -8.50 18.41
CA ASN A 288 9.11 -9.79 18.77
C ASN A 288 9.93 -10.56 19.79
N LEU A 289 11.26 -10.52 19.72
CA LEU A 289 12.13 -11.18 20.71
C LEU A 289 11.95 -10.51 22.09
N ILE A 290 11.87 -9.20 22.18
CA ILE A 290 11.61 -8.49 23.44
C ILE A 290 10.26 -8.91 24.04
N THR A 291 9.22 -8.98 23.22
CA THR A 291 7.88 -9.38 23.69
C THR A 291 7.84 -10.85 24.12
N ALA A 292 8.60 -11.73 23.45
CA ALA A 292 8.77 -13.12 23.86
C ALA A 292 9.47 -13.23 25.24
N PHE A 293 10.44 -12.37 25.54
CA PHE A 293 11.03 -12.30 26.89
C PHE A 293 10.01 -11.85 27.95
N VAL A 294 9.09 -10.92 27.63
CA VAL A 294 8.01 -10.54 28.55
C VAL A 294 7.10 -11.73 28.86
N ALA A 295 6.73 -12.52 27.84
CA ALA A 295 5.96 -13.75 28.04
C ALA A 295 6.74 -14.80 28.88
N ALA A 296 8.05 -14.95 28.61
CA ALA A 296 8.91 -15.84 29.38
C ALA A 296 9.05 -15.43 30.85
N LEU A 297 9.11 -14.11 31.14
CA LEU A 297 9.10 -13.60 32.52
C LEU A 297 7.81 -13.95 33.23
N ALA A 298 6.65 -13.85 32.53
CA ALA A 298 5.38 -14.26 33.10
C ALA A 298 5.35 -15.76 33.47
N ILE A 299 5.92 -16.61 32.62
CA ILE A 299 6.07 -18.04 32.90
C ILE A 299 6.97 -18.27 34.12
N ASN A 300 8.10 -17.58 34.22
CA ASN A 300 9.07 -17.72 35.29
C ASN A 300 8.48 -17.46 36.69
N ILE A 301 7.46 -16.62 36.82
CA ILE A 301 6.73 -16.39 38.08
C ILE A 301 6.10 -17.69 38.61
N PHE A 302 5.77 -18.63 37.72
CA PHE A 302 5.09 -19.89 38.06
C PHE A 302 6.01 -21.12 37.95
N GLN A 303 7.33 -20.94 38.05
CA GLN A 303 8.30 -22.03 37.91
C GLN A 303 8.02 -23.14 38.88
N ASP A 304 7.75 -22.85 40.16
CA ASP A 304 7.45 -23.84 41.18
C ASP A 304 6.24 -24.72 40.86
N ALA A 305 5.25 -24.17 40.14
CA ALA A 305 4.09 -24.93 39.70
C ALA A 305 4.45 -25.89 38.55
N ILE A 306 5.27 -25.44 37.62
CA ILE A 306 5.72 -26.23 36.48
C ILE A 306 6.64 -27.39 36.96
N ASP A 307 7.54 -27.13 37.90
CA ASP A 307 8.44 -28.14 38.45
C ASP A 307 7.70 -29.29 39.20
N LYS A 308 6.56 -28.94 39.81
CA LYS A 308 5.71 -29.95 40.47
C LYS A 308 4.80 -30.69 39.49
N ILE A 309 4.33 -30.00 38.45
CA ILE A 309 3.36 -30.54 37.50
C ILE A 309 3.82 -30.28 36.05
N VAL A 310 4.71 -31.16 35.57
CA VAL A 310 5.33 -31.04 34.23
C VAL A 310 4.33 -30.98 33.08
N TYR A 311 3.12 -31.54 33.26
CA TYR A 311 2.07 -31.50 32.25
C TYR A 311 1.63 -30.08 31.90
N LEU A 312 1.82 -29.08 32.80
CA LEU A 312 1.53 -27.69 32.53
C LEU A 312 2.39 -27.17 31.38
N ALA A 313 3.67 -27.49 31.35
CA ALA A 313 4.59 -27.10 30.27
C ALA A 313 4.16 -27.64 28.90
N VAL A 314 3.60 -28.87 28.88
CA VAL A 314 3.13 -29.51 27.64
C VAL A 314 1.85 -28.81 27.08
N LEU A 315 1.00 -28.33 27.98
CA LEU A 315 -0.30 -27.75 27.63
C LEU A 315 -0.26 -26.24 27.37
N MET A 316 0.71 -25.50 27.91
CA MET A 316 0.88 -24.05 27.75
C MET A 316 0.84 -23.58 26.29
N PRO A 317 1.58 -24.21 25.36
CA PRO A 317 1.59 -23.75 23.95
C PRO A 317 0.20 -23.76 23.30
N ILE A 318 -0.69 -24.68 23.73
CA ILE A 318 -2.05 -24.78 23.17
C ILE A 318 -2.87 -23.52 23.53
N VAL A 319 -2.81 -23.10 24.81
CA VAL A 319 -3.56 -21.94 25.28
C VAL A 319 -3.04 -20.67 24.62
N ALA A 320 -1.72 -20.46 24.57
CA ALA A 320 -1.11 -19.28 23.93
C ALA A 320 -1.42 -19.22 22.45
N SER A 321 -1.17 -20.29 21.69
CA SER A 321 -1.41 -20.36 20.25
C SER A 321 -2.85 -20.02 19.88
N MET A 322 -3.82 -20.59 20.59
CA MET A 322 -5.25 -20.34 20.32
C MET A 322 -5.64 -18.88 20.60
N GLY A 323 -5.07 -18.30 21.68
CA GLY A 323 -5.26 -16.88 21.98
C GLY A 323 -4.72 -15.97 20.87
N GLY A 324 -3.49 -16.21 20.43
CA GLY A 324 -2.82 -15.47 19.37
C GLY A 324 -3.61 -15.50 18.04
N VAL A 325 -4.04 -16.69 17.61
CA VAL A 325 -4.84 -16.85 16.38
C VAL A 325 -6.17 -16.09 16.48
N ALA A 326 -6.92 -16.25 17.58
CA ALA A 326 -8.20 -15.55 17.78
C ALA A 326 -8.02 -14.02 17.80
N ALA A 327 -6.95 -13.55 18.41
CA ALA A 327 -6.63 -12.13 18.49
C ALA A 327 -6.28 -11.54 17.13
N THR A 328 -5.49 -12.27 16.31
CA THR A 328 -5.16 -11.86 14.95
C THR A 328 -6.41 -11.83 14.06
N GLN A 329 -7.33 -12.78 14.19
CA GLN A 329 -8.60 -12.75 13.45
C GLN A 329 -9.43 -11.51 13.78
N THR A 330 -9.57 -11.18 15.08
CA THR A 330 -10.28 -9.97 15.51
C THR A 330 -9.56 -8.70 15.05
N LEU A 331 -8.22 -8.65 15.19
CA LEU A 331 -7.39 -7.54 14.73
C LEU A 331 -7.60 -7.29 13.23
N THR A 332 -7.55 -8.32 12.39
CA THR A 332 -7.73 -8.19 10.93
C THR A 332 -9.10 -7.61 10.58
N ILE A 333 -10.18 -8.05 11.26
CA ILE A 333 -11.52 -7.49 11.05
C ILE A 333 -11.56 -6.00 11.43
N VAL A 334 -10.93 -5.64 12.55
CA VAL A 334 -10.88 -4.24 13.01
C VAL A 334 -10.03 -3.39 12.08
N LEU A 335 -8.87 -3.85 11.66
CA LEU A 335 -8.01 -3.13 10.71
C LEU A 335 -8.76 -2.86 9.41
N ARG A 336 -9.37 -3.88 8.80
CA ARG A 336 -10.20 -3.71 7.61
C ARG A 336 -11.30 -2.67 7.82
N GLY A 337 -11.99 -2.73 8.95
CA GLY A 337 -13.05 -1.76 9.26
C GLY A 337 -12.54 -0.34 9.50
N LEU A 338 -11.29 -0.18 9.96
CA LEU A 338 -10.62 1.11 10.11
C LEU A 338 -10.16 1.67 8.76
N THR A 339 -9.59 0.85 7.89
CA THR A 339 -9.16 1.24 6.53
C THR A 339 -10.36 1.66 5.68
N LEU A 340 -11.46 0.90 5.73
CA LEU A 340 -12.70 1.22 5.02
C LEU A 340 -13.55 2.30 5.73
N GLU A 341 -13.05 2.92 6.80
CA GLU A 341 -13.76 3.91 7.62
C GLU A 341 -15.16 3.47 8.10
N GLN A 342 -15.38 2.17 8.18
CA GLN A 342 -16.65 1.59 8.66
C GLN A 342 -16.77 1.63 10.17
N ILE A 343 -15.67 1.80 10.92
CA ILE A 343 -15.63 1.85 12.37
C ILE A 343 -15.62 3.30 12.86
N SER A 344 -16.63 3.65 13.62
CA SER A 344 -16.78 4.94 14.28
C SER A 344 -17.04 4.76 15.79
N ASN A 345 -16.91 5.83 16.55
CA ASN A 345 -17.24 5.78 17.99
C ASN A 345 -18.70 5.35 18.27
N SER A 346 -19.61 5.51 17.30
CA SER A 346 -21.02 5.15 17.44
C SER A 346 -21.28 3.66 17.30
N ASN A 347 -20.50 2.93 16.49
CA ASN A 347 -20.72 1.51 16.21
C ASN A 347 -19.69 0.58 16.87
N LEU A 348 -18.60 1.11 17.42
CA LEU A 348 -17.55 0.35 18.10
C LEU A 348 -18.11 -0.57 19.20
N GLY A 349 -19.07 -0.08 20.00
CA GLY A 349 -19.70 -0.88 21.05
C GLY A 349 -20.47 -2.09 20.52
N TRP A 350 -21.08 -1.96 19.35
CA TRP A 350 -21.74 -3.08 18.68
C TRP A 350 -20.71 -4.10 18.16
N LEU A 351 -19.64 -3.63 17.51
CA LEU A 351 -18.56 -4.49 17.02
C LEU A 351 -17.93 -5.29 18.17
N PHE A 352 -17.61 -4.65 19.29
CA PHE A 352 -17.05 -5.32 20.46
C PHE A 352 -18.00 -6.40 21.00
N LYS A 353 -19.31 -6.12 21.11
CA LYS A 353 -20.30 -7.12 21.57
C LYS A 353 -20.41 -8.30 20.59
N ARG A 354 -20.34 -8.05 19.30
CA ARG A 354 -20.34 -9.08 18.26
C ARG A 354 -19.12 -10.00 18.40
N GLU A 355 -17.91 -9.41 18.46
CA GLU A 355 -16.66 -10.18 18.60
C GLU A 355 -16.64 -10.95 19.94
N LEU A 356 -17.14 -10.34 21.02
CA LEU A 356 -17.28 -11.01 22.31
C LEU A 356 -18.23 -12.23 22.23
N ALA A 357 -19.35 -12.12 21.54
CA ALA A 357 -20.26 -13.25 21.32
C ALA A 357 -19.59 -14.36 20.52
N VAL A 358 -18.80 -14.03 19.47
CA VAL A 358 -18.02 -14.99 18.69
C VAL A 358 -16.99 -15.70 19.57
N ALA A 359 -16.26 -14.93 20.42
CA ALA A 359 -15.27 -15.52 21.34
C ALA A 359 -15.92 -16.44 22.37
N ILE A 360 -17.09 -16.11 22.90
CA ILE A 360 -17.82 -16.97 23.84
C ILE A 360 -18.23 -18.28 23.16
N LEU A 361 -18.80 -18.22 21.95
CA LEU A 361 -19.23 -19.40 21.21
C LEU A 361 -18.04 -20.31 20.89
N ASN A 362 -16.99 -19.75 20.30
CA ASN A 362 -15.77 -20.48 19.99
C ASN A 362 -15.08 -20.99 21.28
N GLY A 363 -15.06 -20.16 22.32
CA GLY A 363 -14.49 -20.50 23.61
C GLY A 363 -15.15 -21.71 24.25
N ILE A 364 -16.47 -21.81 24.23
CA ILE A 364 -17.20 -22.97 24.74
C ILE A 364 -16.86 -24.21 23.94
N ILE A 365 -16.89 -24.14 22.61
CA ILE A 365 -16.60 -25.29 21.74
C ILE A 365 -15.17 -25.78 21.94
N LEU A 366 -14.19 -24.87 21.84
CA LEU A 366 -12.77 -25.22 21.93
C LEU A 366 -12.39 -25.66 23.35
N SER A 367 -12.97 -25.05 24.38
CA SER A 367 -12.73 -25.47 25.78
C SER A 367 -13.24 -26.88 26.06
N LEU A 368 -14.39 -27.26 25.50
CA LEU A 368 -14.90 -28.64 25.60
C LEU A 368 -13.98 -29.65 24.89
N ILE A 369 -13.52 -29.31 23.68
CA ILE A 369 -12.62 -30.16 22.90
C ILE A 369 -11.29 -30.37 23.68
N ILE A 370 -10.64 -29.26 24.11
CA ILE A 370 -9.34 -29.36 24.80
C ILE A 370 -9.48 -30.04 26.17
N SER A 371 -10.58 -29.81 26.88
CA SER A 371 -10.87 -30.49 28.13
C SER A 371 -10.97 -32.00 27.94
N LEU A 372 -11.71 -32.45 26.92
CA LEU A 372 -11.83 -33.87 26.61
C LEU A 372 -10.50 -34.49 26.21
N VAL A 373 -9.75 -33.82 25.32
CA VAL A 373 -8.41 -34.30 24.90
C VAL A 373 -7.44 -34.40 26.11
N THR A 374 -7.41 -33.37 26.95
CA THR A 374 -6.58 -33.35 28.15
C THR A 374 -6.98 -34.45 29.14
N TYR A 375 -8.27 -34.68 29.31
CA TYR A 375 -8.76 -35.76 30.17
C TYR A 375 -8.35 -37.15 29.65
N VAL A 376 -8.52 -37.40 28.38
CA VAL A 376 -8.12 -38.67 27.75
C VAL A 376 -6.60 -38.85 27.80
N TRP A 377 -5.80 -37.81 27.67
CA TRP A 377 -4.35 -37.88 27.63
C TRP A 377 -3.69 -38.08 29.02
N PHE A 378 -4.18 -37.33 30.01
CA PHE A 378 -3.57 -37.26 31.33
C PHE A 378 -4.41 -37.93 32.44
N ASN A 379 -5.65 -38.31 32.16
CA ASN A 379 -6.61 -38.88 33.10
C ASN A 379 -6.81 -38.03 34.38
N GLN A 380 -6.74 -36.70 34.26
CA GLN A 380 -6.85 -35.77 35.36
C GLN A 380 -8.00 -34.76 35.10
N LEU A 381 -9.11 -34.93 35.83
CA LEU A 381 -10.33 -34.11 35.61
C LEU A 381 -10.10 -32.65 36.00
N ILE A 382 -9.35 -32.38 37.07
CA ILE A 382 -9.08 -30.99 37.52
C ILE A 382 -8.25 -30.28 36.47
N LEU A 383 -7.16 -30.88 35.96
CA LEU A 383 -6.34 -30.29 34.91
C LEU A 383 -7.10 -29.98 33.63
N SER A 384 -7.99 -30.89 33.24
CA SER A 384 -8.85 -30.67 32.04
C SER A 384 -9.85 -29.52 32.23
N GLY A 385 -10.36 -29.32 33.44
CA GLY A 385 -11.19 -28.17 33.78
C GLY A 385 -10.41 -26.82 33.79
N LEU A 386 -9.16 -26.85 34.28
CA LEU A 386 -8.32 -25.66 34.34
C LEU A 386 -7.90 -25.16 32.95
N ILE A 387 -7.50 -26.08 32.07
CA ILE A 387 -7.16 -25.67 30.69
C ILE A 387 -8.37 -25.14 29.94
N ALA A 388 -9.56 -25.73 30.17
CA ALA A 388 -10.82 -25.21 29.58
C ALA A 388 -11.11 -23.79 30.05
N ALA A 389 -10.99 -23.53 31.36
CA ALA A 389 -11.19 -22.18 31.92
C ALA A 389 -10.16 -21.18 31.40
N ALA A 390 -8.86 -21.56 31.35
CA ALA A 390 -7.80 -20.73 30.80
C ALA A 390 -8.02 -20.40 29.32
N MET A 391 -8.48 -21.36 28.53
CA MET A 391 -8.83 -21.17 27.12
C MET A 391 -9.91 -20.12 26.95
N ILE A 392 -10.98 -20.17 27.73
CA ILE A 392 -12.06 -19.17 27.68
C ILE A 392 -11.54 -17.78 28.04
N ILE A 393 -10.76 -17.68 29.14
CA ILE A 393 -10.16 -16.41 29.59
C ILE A 393 -9.29 -15.82 28.48
N ASN A 394 -8.45 -16.64 27.86
CA ASN A 394 -7.53 -16.20 26.82
C ASN A 394 -8.26 -15.75 25.55
N LEU A 395 -9.30 -16.46 25.11
CA LEU A 395 -10.11 -16.06 23.98
C LEU A 395 -10.90 -14.76 24.23
N LEU A 396 -11.38 -14.55 25.44
CA LEU A 396 -12.01 -13.27 25.82
C LEU A 396 -10.99 -12.12 25.80
N SER A 397 -9.78 -12.35 26.31
CA SER A 397 -8.71 -11.35 26.27
C SER A 397 -8.26 -11.04 24.83
N SER A 398 -8.30 -12.04 23.94
CA SER A 398 -8.00 -11.90 22.53
C SER A 398 -8.92 -10.87 21.84
N VAL A 399 -10.21 -10.90 22.15
CA VAL A 399 -11.15 -9.91 21.63
C VAL A 399 -10.87 -8.51 22.19
N VAL A 400 -10.60 -8.42 23.49
CA VAL A 400 -10.28 -7.12 24.11
C VAL A 400 -9.02 -6.53 23.44
N ALA A 401 -7.95 -7.31 23.32
CA ALA A 401 -6.73 -6.86 22.67
C ALA A 401 -6.95 -6.55 21.18
N GLY A 402 -7.57 -7.47 20.44
CA GLY A 402 -7.81 -7.34 18.98
C GLY A 402 -8.69 -6.14 18.60
N VAL A 403 -9.63 -5.74 19.48
CA VAL A 403 -10.47 -4.56 19.21
C VAL A 403 -9.80 -3.26 19.68
N PHE A 404 -9.27 -3.23 20.89
CA PHE A 404 -8.83 -1.96 21.48
C PHE A 404 -7.41 -1.55 21.11
N VAL A 405 -6.49 -2.51 20.88
CA VAL A 405 -5.10 -2.17 20.54
C VAL A 405 -5.02 -1.36 19.24
N PRO A 406 -5.62 -1.77 18.11
CA PRO A 406 -5.53 -0.99 16.87
C PRO A 406 -6.17 0.41 17.00
N ILE A 407 -7.25 0.54 17.77
CA ILE A 407 -7.90 1.83 17.99
C ILE A 407 -7.01 2.77 18.83
N ILE A 408 -6.33 2.23 19.84
CA ILE A 408 -5.40 3.00 20.67
C ILE A 408 -4.20 3.44 19.83
N LEU A 409 -3.63 2.54 19.01
CA LEU A 409 -2.50 2.87 18.13
C LEU A 409 -2.85 3.97 17.14
N ARG A 410 -4.03 3.88 16.51
CA ARG A 410 -4.53 4.93 15.61
C ARG A 410 -4.67 6.29 16.33
N ARG A 411 -5.15 6.31 17.58
CA ARG A 411 -5.24 7.54 18.38
C ARG A 411 -3.88 8.12 18.75
N LEU A 412 -2.84 7.29 18.79
CA LEU A 412 -1.47 7.69 19.06
C LEU A 412 -0.70 8.04 17.77
N ASN A 413 -1.39 8.12 16.62
CA ASN A 413 -0.81 8.31 15.29
C ASN A 413 0.29 7.27 14.96
N GLN A 414 0.09 6.03 15.41
CA GLN A 414 0.92 4.89 15.06
C GLN A 414 0.14 3.97 14.12
N ASP A 415 0.85 3.36 13.18
CA ASP A 415 0.23 2.40 12.27
C ASP A 415 -0.27 1.17 13.04
N PRO A 416 -1.59 0.93 13.06
CA PRO A 416 -2.15 -0.20 13.78
C PRO A 416 -1.91 -1.55 13.06
N ALA A 417 -1.57 -1.57 11.76
CA ALA A 417 -1.28 -2.79 11.03
C ALA A 417 0.06 -3.38 11.48
N ILE A 418 1.08 -2.54 11.54
CA ILE A 418 2.45 -2.94 11.88
C ILE A 418 2.58 -3.31 13.36
N ALA A 419 2.28 -2.38 14.25
CA ALA A 419 2.48 -2.55 15.69
C ALA A 419 1.42 -3.44 16.34
N GLY A 420 0.23 -3.52 15.75
CA GLY A 420 -0.93 -4.18 16.32
C GLY A 420 -0.72 -5.68 16.53
N SER A 421 -0.17 -6.39 15.55
CA SER A 421 -0.01 -7.84 15.60
C SER A 421 0.94 -8.29 16.73
N VAL A 422 2.06 -7.58 16.92
CA VAL A 422 3.06 -7.88 17.95
C VAL A 422 2.50 -7.64 19.37
N ILE A 423 1.80 -6.50 19.55
CA ILE A 423 1.22 -6.14 20.85
C ILE A 423 0.09 -7.12 21.22
N VAL A 424 -0.79 -7.41 20.28
CA VAL A 424 -1.95 -8.27 20.49
C VAL A 424 -1.52 -9.70 20.84
N THR A 425 -0.54 -10.26 20.12
CA THR A 425 0.03 -11.59 20.45
C THR A 425 0.70 -11.59 21.82
N THR A 426 1.44 -10.55 22.15
CA THR A 426 2.09 -10.45 23.48
C THR A 426 1.06 -10.46 24.60
N VAL A 427 -0.01 -9.68 24.47
CA VAL A 427 -1.09 -9.62 25.48
C VAL A 427 -1.72 -11.00 25.66
N THR A 428 -2.03 -11.69 24.57
CA THR A 428 -2.68 -13.01 24.64
C THR A 428 -1.74 -14.10 25.19
N ASP A 429 -0.45 -14.04 24.89
CA ASP A 429 0.52 -14.97 25.45
C ASP A 429 0.65 -14.79 26.97
N VAL A 430 0.84 -13.55 27.42
CA VAL A 430 0.95 -13.24 28.85
C VAL A 430 -0.33 -13.62 29.60
N VAL A 431 -1.51 -13.22 29.08
CA VAL A 431 -2.79 -13.57 29.71
C VAL A 431 -3.03 -15.08 29.69
N GLY A 432 -2.71 -15.73 28.57
CA GLY A 432 -2.82 -17.19 28.44
C GLY A 432 -1.98 -17.93 29.46
N PHE A 433 -0.70 -17.57 29.60
CA PHE A 433 0.20 -18.20 30.58
C PHE A 433 -0.21 -17.88 32.02
N VAL A 434 -0.47 -16.61 32.32
CA VAL A 434 -0.87 -16.21 33.68
C VAL A 434 -2.19 -16.86 34.10
N SER A 435 -3.18 -16.92 33.21
CA SER A 435 -4.47 -17.55 33.52
C SER A 435 -4.32 -19.06 33.72
N PHE A 436 -3.60 -19.75 32.84
CA PHE A 436 -3.45 -21.20 32.96
C PHE A 436 -2.59 -21.61 34.15
N LEU A 437 -1.40 -21.04 34.29
CA LEU A 437 -0.48 -21.35 35.40
C LEU A 437 -0.99 -20.82 36.73
N GLY A 438 -1.63 -19.64 36.74
CA GLY A 438 -2.22 -19.10 37.95
C GLY A 438 -3.36 -19.96 38.46
N LEU A 439 -4.29 -20.39 37.60
CA LEU A 439 -5.34 -21.32 37.97
C LEU A 439 -4.77 -22.65 38.43
N ALA A 440 -3.72 -23.19 37.76
CA ALA A 440 -3.07 -24.40 38.20
C ALA A 440 -2.41 -24.26 39.56
N THR A 441 -1.76 -23.13 39.84
CA THR A 441 -1.17 -22.84 41.16
C THR A 441 -2.21 -22.79 42.27
N ILE A 442 -3.38 -22.22 42.02
CA ILE A 442 -4.45 -22.05 43.03
C ILE A 442 -5.14 -23.40 43.33
N PHE A 443 -5.37 -24.24 42.31
CA PHE A 443 -6.23 -25.42 42.46
C PHE A 443 -5.46 -26.77 42.54
N LEU A 444 -4.19 -26.80 42.16
CA LEU A 444 -3.40 -28.03 42.14
C LEU A 444 -2.23 -28.04 43.15
N LEU A 445 -1.84 -26.86 43.65
CA LEU A 445 -0.77 -26.70 44.66
C LEU A 445 -1.31 -26.24 46.00
#